data_522242ccb2036b7e592baec55cd89bf1
#
_entry.id   522242ccb2036b7e592baec55cd89bf1
#
_cell.length_a   1.000
_cell.length_b   1.000
_cell.length_c   1.000
_cell.angle_alpha   90.00
_cell.angle_beta   90.00
_cell.angle_gamma   90.00
#
_symmetry.space_group_name_H-M   'P 1'
#
loop_
_entity.id
_entity.type
_entity.pdbx_description
1 polymer ?
#
loop_
_entity_poly.entity_id
_entity_poly.type
_entity_poly.pdbx_seq_one_letter_code
_entity_poly.pdbx_strand_id
1 'polypeptide(L)'
;MVNEMSKILSRRKFNLILSGLMLSFCLSLKSAYSEETFKLMDMDPLKLSVNKLEVKDLYSIPFEDPFVEHRMRRPPSDALISWAHTILRPEGSDGVAIFSILEASAVLSSIGSDFTFLDLFKNKQTSKITIKLKGRLEIIKNNNNQSGYLDIVVKSSKTAPESASISQLERIWDNNLNTSIGKFDSEFRNQIKSLSQFLILS
;
A
#
# COMPACT_ATOMS: atom_id res chain seq x y z
N MET A 1 -22.49 76.76 5.95
CA MET A 1 -23.23 76.00 6.97
C MET A 1 -23.32 74.59 6.51
N VAL A 2 -22.35 73.81 6.80
CA VAL A 2 -22.43 72.41 6.57
C VAL A 2 -21.69 71.73 7.70
N ASN A 3 -22.43 70.93 8.43
CA ASN A 3 -22.02 70.35 9.71
C ASN A 3 -21.34 68.97 9.43
N GLU A 4 -20.13 68.85 9.92
CA GLU A 4 -19.38 67.61 9.94
C GLU A 4 -20.08 66.59 10.87
N MET A 5 -20.28 65.39 10.36
CA MET A 5 -20.48 64.23 11.20
C MET A 5 -19.41 63.18 10.85
N SER A 6 -18.25 63.31 11.46
CA SER A 6 -17.27 62.26 11.56
C SER A 6 -17.75 61.18 12.53
N LYS A 7 -18.23 60.05 12.00
CA LYS A 7 -18.49 58.87 12.80
C LYS A 7 -17.17 58.22 13.19
N ILE A 8 -16.77 58.47 14.42
CA ILE A 8 -15.68 57.72 15.07
C ILE A 8 -16.15 56.28 15.24
N LEU A 9 -15.75 55.41 14.36
CA LEU A 9 -15.85 53.98 14.57
C LEU A 9 -14.89 53.59 15.71
N SER A 10 -15.47 53.23 16.86
CA SER A 10 -14.72 52.85 18.05
C SER A 10 -13.73 51.70 17.71
N ARG A 11 -12.45 51.89 18.04
CA ARG A 11 -11.37 50.92 17.91
C ARG A 11 -11.71 49.55 18.52
N ARG A 12 -12.60 49.49 19.48
CA ARG A 12 -13.09 48.25 20.11
C ARG A 12 -13.95 47.38 19.16
N LYS A 13 -14.75 48.01 18.28
CA LYS A 13 -15.58 47.25 17.31
C LYS A 13 -14.77 46.74 16.15
N PHE A 14 -13.71 47.45 15.74
CA PHE A 14 -12.81 47.01 14.69
C PHE A 14 -11.99 45.76 15.09
N ASN A 15 -11.51 45.75 16.34
CA ASN A 15 -10.76 44.58 16.87
C ASN A 15 -11.64 43.34 17.06
N LEU A 16 -12.95 43.48 17.33
CA LEU A 16 -13.88 42.37 17.43
C LEU A 16 -14.21 41.74 16.08
N ILE A 17 -14.24 42.53 15.00
CA ILE A 17 -14.48 42.03 13.64
C ILE A 17 -13.22 41.34 13.11
N LEU A 18 -12.02 41.86 13.43
CA LEU A 18 -10.75 41.27 12.99
C LEU A 18 -10.42 39.96 13.72
N SER A 19 -10.80 39.82 15.00
CA SER A 19 -10.62 38.56 15.75
C SER A 19 -11.58 37.47 15.29
N GLY A 20 -12.79 37.80 14.83
CA GLY A 20 -13.75 36.84 14.29
C GLY A 20 -13.33 36.27 12.94
N LEU A 21 -12.66 37.05 12.10
CA LEU A 21 -12.15 36.56 10.80
C LEU A 21 -10.92 35.67 10.92
N MET A 22 -10.07 35.88 11.94
CA MET A 22 -8.87 35.04 12.14
C MET A 22 -9.21 33.66 12.73
N LEU A 23 -10.28 33.49 13.50
CA LEU A 23 -10.69 32.18 14.00
C LEU A 23 -11.35 31.30 12.94
N SER A 24 -11.94 31.89 11.90
CA SER A 24 -12.59 31.12 10.82
C SER A 24 -11.60 30.52 9.82
N PHE A 25 -10.37 31.06 9.73
CA PHE A 25 -9.35 30.59 8.77
C PHE A 25 -8.50 29.43 9.30
N CYS A 26 -8.48 29.19 10.62
CA CYS A 26 -7.73 28.08 11.20
C CYS A 26 -8.47 26.71 11.16
N LEU A 27 -9.74 26.68 10.76
CA LEU A 27 -10.54 25.45 10.75
C LEU A 27 -10.59 24.73 9.40
N SER A 28 -9.93 25.25 8.37
CA SER A 28 -10.00 24.69 7.00
C SER A 28 -8.72 23.99 6.52
N LEU A 29 -7.73 23.79 7.38
CA LEU A 29 -6.53 23.00 7.06
C LEU A 29 -6.54 21.65 7.78
N LYS A 30 -7.68 20.98 7.84
CA LYS A 30 -7.65 19.53 7.89
C LYS A 30 -7.29 19.08 6.49
N SER A 31 -5.99 18.97 6.25
CA SER A 31 -5.43 18.23 5.13
C SER A 31 -6.14 16.87 5.09
N ALA A 32 -6.93 16.66 4.05
CA ALA A 32 -7.52 15.37 3.74
C ALA A 32 -6.42 14.42 3.23
N TYR A 33 -5.43 14.15 4.07
CA TYR A 33 -4.65 12.93 4.02
C TYR A 33 -5.44 11.90 4.83
N SER A 34 -6.51 11.40 4.25
CA SER A 34 -7.04 10.10 4.61
C SER A 34 -5.95 9.11 4.26
N GLU A 35 -5.13 8.72 5.24
CA GLU A 35 -4.36 7.49 5.17
C GLU A 35 -5.39 6.36 5.09
N GLU A 36 -5.73 5.95 3.86
CA GLU A 36 -6.33 4.64 3.65
C GLU A 36 -5.29 3.62 4.08
N THR A 37 -5.25 3.36 5.37
CA THR A 37 -4.52 2.24 5.93
C THR A 37 -5.22 1.00 5.42
N PHE A 38 -4.67 0.36 4.39
CA PHE A 38 -5.15 -0.91 3.87
C PHE A 38 -5.19 -1.92 5.01
N LYS A 39 -6.39 -2.24 5.49
CA LYS A 39 -6.60 -3.20 6.56
C LYS A 39 -6.95 -4.54 5.95
N LEU A 40 -6.01 -5.46 5.93
CA LEU A 40 -6.24 -6.86 5.55
C LEU A 40 -7.39 -7.51 6.33
N MET A 41 -7.65 -7.07 7.57
CA MET A 41 -8.69 -7.63 8.44
C MET A 41 -10.12 -7.30 8.00
N ASP A 42 -10.31 -6.26 7.19
CA ASP A 42 -11.65 -5.83 6.73
C ASP A 42 -12.03 -6.47 5.39
N MET A 43 -11.23 -7.40 4.87
CA MET A 43 -11.46 -8.04 3.58
C MET A 43 -12.09 -9.42 3.74
N ASP A 44 -13.11 -9.71 2.93
CA ASP A 44 -13.75 -11.02 2.91
C ASP A 44 -12.77 -12.11 2.47
N PRO A 45 -12.60 -13.20 3.24
CA PRO A 45 -11.75 -14.30 2.85
C PRO A 45 -12.31 -15.03 1.63
N LEU A 46 -11.41 -15.56 0.81
CA LEU A 46 -11.72 -16.41 -0.32
C LEU A 46 -11.67 -17.89 0.13
N LYS A 47 -12.83 -18.54 0.10
CA LYS A 47 -12.98 -19.94 0.48
C LYS A 47 -12.59 -20.85 -0.66
N LEU A 48 -11.49 -21.60 -0.48
CA LEU A 48 -10.97 -22.54 -1.44
C LEU A 48 -11.48 -23.94 -1.13
N SER A 49 -11.97 -24.64 -2.17
CA SER A 49 -12.45 -26.01 -2.08
C SER A 49 -11.30 -27.03 -2.00
N VAL A 50 -10.34 -26.79 -1.09
CA VAL A 50 -9.19 -27.65 -0.78
C VAL A 50 -9.08 -27.82 0.73
N ASN A 51 -8.39 -28.89 1.17
CA ASN A 51 -8.21 -29.16 2.61
C ASN A 51 -6.96 -28.51 3.21
N LYS A 52 -6.02 -28.03 2.37
CA LYS A 52 -4.73 -27.47 2.80
C LYS A 52 -4.31 -26.27 1.98
N LEU A 53 -3.74 -25.27 2.65
CA LEU A 53 -3.02 -24.17 2.03
C LEU A 53 -1.54 -24.27 2.41
N GLU A 54 -0.66 -24.21 1.43
CA GLU A 54 0.79 -24.02 1.61
C GLU A 54 1.19 -22.66 1.06
N VAL A 55 1.95 -21.90 1.84
CA VAL A 55 2.53 -20.63 1.40
C VAL A 55 4.04 -20.80 1.30
N LYS A 56 4.60 -20.53 0.12
CA LYS A 56 6.02 -20.68 -0.17
C LYS A 56 6.61 -19.34 -0.57
N ASP A 57 7.62 -18.87 0.16
CA ASP A 57 8.42 -17.74 -0.27
C ASP A 57 9.61 -18.27 -1.09
N LEU A 58 9.58 -18.01 -2.40
CA LEU A 58 10.62 -18.39 -3.35
C LEU A 58 11.46 -17.17 -3.75
N TYR A 59 11.17 -16.00 -3.19
CA TYR A 59 11.92 -14.78 -3.45
C TYR A 59 13.06 -14.60 -2.45
N SER A 60 14.26 -14.43 -2.94
CA SER A 60 15.42 -14.09 -2.12
C SER A 60 15.66 -12.58 -2.14
N ILE A 61 15.62 -11.96 -0.98
CA ILE A 61 15.86 -10.52 -0.83
C ILE A 61 17.32 -10.19 -1.17
N PRO A 62 17.59 -9.34 -2.17
CA PRO A 62 18.94 -8.81 -2.40
C PRO A 62 19.30 -7.83 -1.27
N PHE A 63 20.54 -7.95 -0.75
CA PHE A 63 21.05 -7.06 0.30
C PHE A 63 21.95 -5.95 -0.25
N GLU A 64 21.73 -5.57 -1.51
CA GLU A 64 22.51 -4.57 -2.24
C GLU A 64 21.60 -3.51 -2.88
N ASP A 65 22.17 -2.31 -3.09
CA ASP A 65 21.46 -1.26 -3.82
C ASP A 65 21.20 -1.72 -5.27
N PRO A 66 20.06 -1.36 -5.87
CA PRO A 66 19.04 -0.42 -5.40
C PRO A 66 17.89 -1.05 -4.58
N PHE A 67 18.04 -2.28 -4.10
CA PHE A 67 17.02 -3.00 -3.35
C PHE A 67 16.97 -2.55 -1.89
N VAL A 68 15.75 -2.27 -1.39
CA VAL A 68 15.55 -1.70 -0.05
C VAL A 68 14.61 -2.51 0.84
N GLU A 69 14.21 -3.71 0.45
CA GLU A 69 13.30 -4.57 1.21
C GLU A 69 13.78 -4.81 2.64
N HIS A 70 15.08 -5.07 2.79
CA HIS A 70 15.75 -5.31 4.07
C HIS A 70 15.79 -4.08 4.99
N ARG A 71 15.48 -2.90 4.46
CA ARG A 71 15.42 -1.62 5.19
C ARG A 71 13.99 -1.20 5.50
N MET A 72 13.01 -1.90 4.93
CA MET A 72 11.60 -1.63 5.20
C MET A 72 11.20 -2.22 6.55
N ARG A 73 10.32 -1.52 7.28
CA ARG A 73 9.76 -2.02 8.55
C ARG A 73 9.03 -3.35 8.37
N ARG A 74 8.39 -3.55 7.24
CA ARG A 74 7.75 -4.80 6.80
C ARG A 74 8.16 -5.07 5.36
N PRO A 75 8.95 -6.11 5.10
CA PRO A 75 9.28 -6.53 3.75
C PRO A 75 8.03 -6.87 2.92
N PRO A 76 8.03 -6.65 1.60
CA PRO A 76 6.90 -7.01 0.75
C PRO A 76 6.55 -8.50 0.75
N SER A 77 7.52 -9.40 0.93
CA SER A 77 7.28 -10.84 1.08
C SER A 77 6.46 -11.16 2.32
N ASP A 78 6.80 -10.57 3.48
CA ASP A 78 6.05 -10.75 4.74
C ASP A 78 4.62 -10.23 4.62
N ALA A 79 4.44 -9.14 3.86
CA ALA A 79 3.11 -8.60 3.58
C ALA A 79 2.27 -9.55 2.72
N LEU A 80 2.86 -10.21 1.71
CA LEU A 80 2.18 -11.22 0.89
C LEU A 80 1.89 -12.51 1.66
N ILE A 81 2.81 -12.97 2.52
CA ILE A 81 2.57 -14.12 3.40
C ILE A 81 1.36 -13.84 4.31
N SER A 82 1.34 -12.68 4.95
CA SER A 82 0.23 -12.26 5.82
C SER A 82 -1.08 -12.16 5.03
N TRP A 83 -1.04 -11.59 3.81
CA TRP A 83 -2.19 -11.54 2.92
C TRP A 83 -2.70 -12.93 2.57
N ALA A 84 -1.83 -13.85 2.16
CA ALA A 84 -2.21 -15.20 1.79
C ALA A 84 -2.91 -15.94 2.94
N HIS A 85 -2.35 -15.90 4.15
CA HIS A 85 -2.94 -16.52 5.32
C HIS A 85 -4.26 -15.87 5.78
N THR A 86 -4.46 -14.59 5.51
CA THR A 86 -5.69 -13.88 5.88
C THR A 86 -6.81 -14.13 4.86
N ILE A 87 -6.47 -14.07 3.58
CA ILE A 87 -7.45 -14.07 2.49
C ILE A 87 -7.76 -15.48 2.01
N LEU A 88 -6.77 -16.36 1.87
CA LEU A 88 -6.98 -17.70 1.32
C LEU A 88 -7.36 -18.67 2.45
N ARG A 89 -8.60 -19.17 2.41
CA ARG A 89 -9.13 -20.10 3.43
C ARG A 89 -9.41 -21.47 2.82
N PRO A 90 -8.66 -22.51 3.21
CA PRO A 90 -8.98 -23.88 2.83
C PRO A 90 -10.22 -24.34 3.63
N GLU A 91 -11.32 -24.58 2.96
CA GLU A 91 -12.58 -25.07 3.59
C GLU A 91 -13.11 -26.34 2.90
N GLY A 92 -12.37 -26.89 1.93
CA GLY A 92 -12.71 -28.15 1.27
C GLY A 92 -12.17 -29.38 1.98
N SER A 93 -12.53 -30.56 1.48
CA SER A 93 -12.13 -31.87 2.04
C SER A 93 -10.99 -32.56 1.29
N ASP A 94 -10.60 -32.09 0.09
CA ASP A 94 -9.62 -32.74 -0.77
C ASP A 94 -8.74 -31.71 -1.50
N GLY A 95 -7.48 -32.07 -1.67
CA GLY A 95 -6.53 -31.30 -2.46
C GLY A 95 -5.73 -30.26 -1.68
N VAL A 96 -4.82 -29.60 -2.36
CA VAL A 96 -3.92 -28.60 -1.80
C VAL A 96 -3.90 -27.34 -2.69
N ALA A 97 -3.91 -26.18 -2.07
CA ALA A 97 -3.57 -24.90 -2.69
C ALA A 97 -2.15 -24.51 -2.29
N ILE A 98 -1.31 -24.18 -3.25
CA ILE A 98 0.06 -23.73 -3.05
C ILE A 98 0.15 -22.30 -3.54
N PHE A 99 0.37 -21.36 -2.63
CA PHE A 99 0.65 -19.97 -2.96
C PHE A 99 2.15 -19.71 -2.90
N SER A 100 2.75 -19.45 -4.05
CA SER A 100 4.19 -19.19 -4.19
C SER A 100 4.45 -17.72 -4.45
N ILE A 101 5.28 -17.07 -3.62
CA ILE A 101 5.81 -15.73 -3.84
C ILE A 101 7.02 -15.83 -4.76
N LEU A 102 6.91 -15.32 -5.98
CA LEU A 102 7.94 -15.39 -7.00
C LEU A 102 8.78 -14.11 -7.07
N GLU A 103 8.20 -12.98 -6.69
CA GLU A 103 8.88 -11.69 -6.60
C GLU A 103 8.16 -10.80 -5.59
N ALA A 104 8.92 -10.17 -4.73
CA ALA A 104 8.43 -9.23 -3.72
C ALA A 104 9.46 -8.11 -3.53
N SER A 105 9.82 -7.44 -4.65
CA SER A 105 10.92 -6.48 -4.69
C SER A 105 10.47 -5.05 -4.36
N ALA A 106 11.36 -4.30 -3.71
CA ALA A 106 11.24 -2.87 -3.47
C ALA A 106 12.53 -2.17 -3.92
N VAL A 107 12.44 -1.43 -5.01
CA VAL A 107 13.58 -0.77 -5.64
C VAL A 107 13.49 0.73 -5.45
N LEU A 108 14.57 1.33 -4.97
CA LEU A 108 14.74 2.76 -4.85
C LEU A 108 15.51 3.29 -6.06
N SER A 109 14.99 4.34 -6.69
CA SER A 109 15.65 5.03 -7.81
C SER A 109 15.59 6.53 -7.64
N SER A 110 16.58 7.24 -8.17
CA SER A 110 16.52 8.69 -8.32
C SER A 110 16.23 9.09 -9.77
N ILE A 111 15.81 10.33 -9.93
CA ILE A 111 15.72 10.93 -11.26
C ILE A 111 17.07 11.59 -11.53
N GLY A 112 18.04 10.85 -12.15
CA GLY A 112 19.23 11.54 -12.64
C GLY A 112 20.59 10.83 -12.62
N SER A 113 20.86 9.72 -11.97
CA SER A 113 22.10 8.93 -12.06
C SER A 113 22.21 7.83 -11.00
N ASP A 114 23.29 7.08 -10.98
CA ASP A 114 23.60 6.01 -10.03
C ASP A 114 23.33 6.46 -8.59
N PHE A 115 22.37 5.79 -7.96
CA PHE A 115 21.79 6.23 -6.71
C PHE A 115 21.92 5.16 -5.64
N THR A 116 22.42 5.56 -4.47
CA THR A 116 22.49 4.72 -3.29
C THR A 116 21.50 5.21 -2.22
N PHE A 117 21.10 4.35 -1.29
CA PHE A 117 20.26 4.75 -0.16
C PHE A 117 20.87 5.90 0.66
N LEU A 118 22.19 5.96 0.75
CA LEU A 118 22.90 7.02 1.48
C LEU A 118 22.76 8.40 0.81
N ASP A 119 22.53 8.44 -0.49
CA ASP A 119 22.38 9.70 -1.24
C ASP A 119 21.06 10.41 -0.93
N LEU A 120 20.03 9.69 -0.43
CA LEU A 120 18.83 10.31 0.14
C LEU A 120 19.13 11.32 1.24
N PHE A 121 20.18 11.06 2.02
CA PHE A 121 20.55 11.90 3.16
C PHE A 121 21.59 12.97 2.82
N LYS A 122 22.36 12.76 1.75
CA LYS A 122 23.46 13.65 1.36
C LYS A 122 23.06 14.71 0.34
N ASN A 123 22.26 14.33 -0.66
CA ASN A 123 22.12 15.13 -1.89
C ASN A 123 20.69 15.68 -2.14
N LYS A 124 19.75 15.55 -1.20
CA LYS A 124 18.36 16.06 -1.32
C LYS A 124 17.70 15.81 -2.70
N GLN A 125 17.96 14.64 -3.28
CA GLN A 125 17.40 14.30 -4.59
C GLN A 125 16.02 13.65 -4.46
N THR A 126 15.14 13.97 -5.41
CA THR A 126 13.82 13.31 -5.50
C THR A 126 14.00 11.81 -5.72
N SER A 127 13.48 11.01 -4.82
CA SER A 127 13.56 9.56 -4.88
C SER A 127 12.22 8.93 -5.26
N LYS A 128 12.27 7.77 -5.91
CA LYS A 128 11.10 6.99 -6.29
C LYS A 128 11.27 5.57 -5.79
N ILE A 129 10.36 5.11 -4.94
CA ILE A 129 10.25 3.70 -4.58
C ILE A 129 9.30 2.99 -5.53
N THR A 130 9.73 1.85 -6.06
CA THR A 130 8.91 0.97 -6.89
C THR A 130 8.81 -0.39 -6.21
N ILE A 131 7.60 -0.85 -5.94
CA ILE A 131 7.31 -2.18 -5.40
C ILE A 131 6.74 -3.04 -6.52
N LYS A 132 7.28 -4.25 -6.68
CA LYS A 132 6.79 -5.26 -7.61
C LYS A 132 6.48 -6.54 -6.85
N LEU A 133 5.26 -7.03 -7.01
CA LEU A 133 4.77 -8.25 -6.40
C LEU A 133 4.39 -9.24 -7.49
N LYS A 134 4.89 -10.47 -7.39
CA LYS A 134 4.48 -11.57 -8.26
C LYS A 134 4.20 -12.80 -7.41
N GLY A 135 2.96 -13.29 -7.48
CA GLY A 135 2.51 -14.50 -6.81
C GLY A 135 1.87 -15.47 -7.78
N ARG A 136 1.99 -16.76 -7.48
CA ARG A 136 1.32 -17.85 -8.18
C ARG A 136 0.48 -18.63 -7.20
N LEU A 137 -0.79 -18.87 -7.54
CA LEU A 137 -1.62 -19.86 -6.87
C LEU A 137 -1.72 -21.09 -7.75
N GLU A 138 -1.40 -22.24 -7.21
CA GLU A 138 -1.63 -23.56 -7.84
C GLU A 138 -2.62 -24.34 -6.97
N ILE A 139 -3.62 -24.95 -7.59
CA ILE A 139 -4.59 -25.80 -6.91
C ILE A 139 -4.56 -27.18 -7.54
N ILE A 140 -4.42 -28.21 -6.70
CA ILE A 140 -4.33 -29.60 -7.11
C ILE A 140 -5.36 -30.39 -6.28
N LYS A 141 -6.30 -31.07 -6.96
CA LYS A 141 -7.27 -31.97 -6.35
C LYS A 141 -6.98 -33.41 -6.77
N ASN A 142 -6.89 -34.31 -5.80
CA ASN A 142 -6.53 -35.70 -6.05
C ASN A 142 -7.72 -36.54 -6.54
N ASN A 143 -8.92 -36.30 -5.97
CA ASN A 143 -10.10 -37.13 -6.24
C ASN A 143 -10.58 -37.07 -7.71
N ASN A 144 -10.42 -35.91 -8.37
CA ASN A 144 -10.88 -35.70 -9.75
C ASN A 144 -9.75 -35.45 -10.73
N ASN A 145 -8.51 -35.58 -10.29
CA ASN A 145 -7.31 -35.22 -11.06
C ASN A 145 -7.40 -33.83 -11.70
N GLN A 146 -7.99 -32.88 -10.98
CA GLN A 146 -8.17 -31.51 -11.43
C GLN A 146 -7.04 -30.62 -10.90
N SER A 147 -6.51 -29.79 -11.77
CA SER A 147 -5.53 -28.78 -11.39
C SER A 147 -5.83 -27.45 -12.09
N GLY A 148 -5.39 -26.38 -11.47
CA GLY A 148 -5.47 -25.03 -12.02
C GLY A 148 -4.42 -24.15 -11.42
N TYR A 149 -4.03 -23.12 -12.15
CA TYR A 149 -3.12 -22.11 -11.62
C TYR A 149 -3.49 -20.71 -12.13
N LEU A 150 -3.02 -19.71 -11.42
CA LEU A 150 -3.07 -18.32 -11.85
C LEU A 150 -1.81 -17.58 -11.40
N ASP A 151 -1.38 -16.61 -12.19
CA ASP A 151 -0.24 -15.74 -11.92
C ASP A 151 -0.73 -14.30 -11.76
N ILE A 152 -0.33 -13.66 -10.68
CA ILE A 152 -0.61 -12.25 -10.43
C ILE A 152 0.67 -11.47 -10.44
N VAL A 153 0.69 -10.35 -11.17
CA VAL A 153 1.81 -9.41 -11.21
C VAL A 153 1.29 -8.00 -10.99
N VAL A 154 1.83 -7.33 -9.99
CA VAL A 154 1.49 -5.95 -9.67
C VAL A 154 2.74 -5.11 -9.52
N LYS A 155 2.70 -3.89 -10.04
CA LYS A 155 3.74 -2.89 -9.87
C LYS A 155 3.11 -1.59 -9.38
N SER A 156 3.71 -0.98 -8.36
CA SER A 156 3.31 0.31 -7.82
C SER A 156 4.52 1.17 -7.53
N SER A 157 4.41 2.48 -7.74
CA SER A 157 5.50 3.42 -7.46
C SER A 157 4.98 4.64 -6.73
N LYS A 158 5.77 5.16 -5.80
CA LYS A 158 5.56 6.47 -5.17
C LYS A 158 6.85 7.26 -5.14
N THR A 159 6.72 8.58 -5.32
CA THR A 159 7.85 9.51 -5.27
C THR A 159 7.89 10.17 -3.89
N ALA A 160 9.07 10.32 -3.35
CA ALA A 160 9.32 11.09 -2.13
C ALA A 160 9.91 12.46 -2.49
N PRO A 161 9.45 13.56 -1.85
CA PRO A 161 10.01 14.88 -2.08
C PRO A 161 11.47 14.96 -1.55
N GLU A 162 12.26 15.86 -2.13
CA GLU A 162 13.66 16.09 -1.76
C GLU A 162 13.86 16.44 -0.27
N SER A 163 12.86 17.08 0.32
CA SER A 163 12.88 17.51 1.73
C SER A 163 12.32 16.47 2.70
N ALA A 164 12.01 15.25 2.24
CA ALA A 164 11.41 14.23 3.09
C ALA A 164 12.37 13.81 4.21
N SER A 165 11.87 13.83 5.46
CA SER A 165 12.58 13.23 6.59
C SER A 165 12.56 11.69 6.50
N ILE A 166 13.41 11.01 7.27
CA ILE A 166 13.46 9.54 7.33
C ILE A 166 12.06 8.97 7.64
N SER A 167 11.40 9.51 8.65
CA SER A 167 10.06 9.05 9.04
C SER A 167 8.98 9.31 7.98
N GLN A 168 9.16 10.33 7.13
CA GLN A 168 8.30 10.57 5.97
C GLN A 168 8.57 9.56 4.85
N LEU A 169 9.85 9.23 4.60
CA LEU A 169 10.24 8.19 3.64
C LEU A 169 9.65 6.83 4.02
N GLU A 170 9.80 6.42 5.28
CA GLU A 170 9.24 5.17 5.80
C GLU A 170 7.71 5.11 5.62
N ARG A 171 7.00 6.20 5.93
CA ARG A 171 5.55 6.28 5.68
C ARG A 171 5.20 6.18 4.20
N ILE A 172 5.97 6.81 3.31
CA ILE A 172 5.75 6.72 1.86
C ILE A 172 5.95 5.28 1.39
N TRP A 173 6.94 4.58 1.91
CA TRP A 173 7.21 3.17 1.59
C TRP A 173 6.10 2.26 2.10
N ASP A 174 5.68 2.41 3.37
CA ASP A 174 4.58 1.67 3.96
C ASP A 174 3.27 1.89 3.18
N ASN A 175 2.97 3.14 2.83
CA ASN A 175 1.78 3.47 2.03
C ASN A 175 1.85 2.89 0.61
N ASN A 176 3.05 2.85 -0.01
CA ASN A 176 3.21 2.20 -1.31
C ASN A 176 3.03 0.68 -1.20
N LEU A 177 3.54 0.07 -0.13
CA LEU A 177 3.35 -1.36 0.14
C LEU A 177 1.87 -1.69 0.32
N ASN A 178 1.15 -0.96 1.16
CA ASN A 178 -0.28 -1.15 1.38
C ASN A 178 -1.08 -0.99 0.07
N THR A 179 -0.74 0.02 -0.73
CA THR A 179 -1.33 0.22 -2.07
C THR A 179 -1.03 -0.97 -2.99
N SER A 180 0.18 -1.53 -2.93
CA SER A 180 0.60 -2.68 -3.74
C SER A 180 -0.15 -3.95 -3.36
N ILE A 181 -0.33 -4.21 -2.06
CA ILE A 181 -1.12 -5.34 -1.56
C ILE A 181 -2.60 -5.20 -1.93
N GLY A 182 -3.18 -3.99 -1.83
CA GLY A 182 -4.56 -3.75 -2.26
C GLY A 182 -4.78 -4.00 -3.76
N LYS A 183 -3.83 -3.56 -4.59
CA LYS A 183 -3.86 -3.87 -6.04
C LYS A 183 -3.71 -5.36 -6.30
N PHE A 184 -2.83 -6.03 -5.55
CA PHE A 184 -2.61 -7.46 -5.66
C PHE A 184 -3.88 -8.25 -5.32
N ASP A 185 -4.53 -7.92 -4.23
CA ASP A 185 -5.81 -8.52 -3.83
C ASP A 185 -6.90 -8.30 -4.88
N SER A 186 -7.04 -7.06 -5.36
CA SER A 186 -8.05 -6.73 -6.39
C SER A 186 -7.83 -7.52 -7.68
N GLU A 187 -6.59 -7.63 -8.13
CA GLU A 187 -6.22 -8.39 -9.33
C GLU A 187 -6.43 -9.89 -9.11
N PHE A 188 -6.03 -10.39 -7.94
CA PHE A 188 -6.24 -11.78 -7.54
C PHE A 188 -7.73 -12.14 -7.58
N ARG A 189 -8.61 -11.32 -6.96
CA ARG A 189 -10.07 -11.53 -6.96
C ARG A 189 -10.68 -11.49 -8.35
N ASN A 190 -10.11 -10.70 -9.25
CA ASN A 190 -10.57 -10.65 -10.63
C ASN A 190 -10.20 -11.93 -11.39
N GLN A 191 -8.96 -12.37 -11.25
CA GLN A 191 -8.46 -13.52 -12.01
C GLN A 191 -8.94 -14.86 -11.45
N ILE A 192 -9.12 -15.01 -10.13
CA ILE A 192 -9.55 -16.27 -9.52
C ILE A 192 -10.96 -16.70 -9.97
N LYS A 193 -11.75 -15.79 -10.52
CA LYS A 193 -13.04 -16.11 -11.12
C LYS A 193 -12.93 -17.13 -12.26
N SER A 194 -11.78 -17.16 -12.95
CA SER A 194 -11.50 -18.18 -13.97
C SER A 194 -11.30 -19.58 -13.38
N LEU A 195 -11.03 -19.66 -12.07
CA LEU A 195 -10.88 -20.88 -11.29
C LEU A 195 -12.09 -21.14 -10.38
N SER A 196 -13.28 -20.65 -10.75
CA SER A 196 -14.49 -20.72 -9.92
C SER A 196 -14.84 -22.13 -9.45
N GLN A 197 -14.48 -23.16 -10.21
CA GLN A 197 -14.65 -24.58 -9.84
C GLN A 197 -13.88 -24.99 -8.58
N PHE A 198 -12.90 -24.21 -8.16
CA PHE A 198 -12.10 -24.42 -6.95
C PHE A 198 -12.52 -23.52 -5.78
N LEU A 199 -13.56 -22.68 -5.98
CA LEU A 199 -14.09 -21.81 -4.94
C LEU A 199 -15.32 -22.43 -4.31
N ILE A 200 -15.51 -22.18 -3.02
CA ILE A 200 -16.77 -22.42 -2.32
C ILE A 200 -17.56 -21.12 -2.41
N LEU A 201 -18.62 -21.15 -3.20
CA LEU A 201 -19.57 -20.03 -3.28
C LEU A 201 -20.44 -20.07 -2.02
N SER A 202 -20.41 -19.01 -1.23
CA SER A 202 -21.27 -18.82 -0.06
C SER A 202 -22.60 -18.21 -0.47
#